data_fe9e39565d41b23c3325d02567387dbc
#
_entry.id   fe9e39565d41b23c3325d02567387dbc
#
_cell.length_a   1.000
_cell.length_b   1.000
_cell.length_c   1.000
_cell.angle_alpha   90.00
_cell.angle_beta   90.00
_cell.angle_gamma   90.00
#
_symmetry.space_group_name_H-M   'P 1'
#
loop_
_entity.id
_entity.type
_entity.pdbx_description
1 polymer ?
#
loop_
_entity_poly.entity_id
_entity_poly.type
_entity_poly.pdbx_seq_one_letter_code
_entity_poly.pdbx_strand_id
1 'polypeptide(L)'
;MRVIGTVGLPGSGKGEAAAVAEEEGVPVVTMGDVIREACRERDLDPAEHHGAIAEKLREEDGPDAIAQRSLPRIEDALTGSETVLVDGIRSGVEVERFEQAFGDAFSLVSIEAPFELRAERLGERGRDTSDADVERLRERDERELGFGLDRAMERADATVDNSGSLEAFREQIRALFDDGVAGLERVQAAEQA
;
A
#
# COMPACT_ATOMS: atom_id res chain seq x y z
N MET A 1 -8.69 -7.01 16.57
CA MET A 1 -8.21 -5.75 15.96
C MET A 1 -7.01 -6.09 15.09
N ARG A 2 -7.01 -5.68 13.83
CA ARG A 2 -5.92 -5.91 12.86
C ARG A 2 -5.68 -4.64 12.06
N VAL A 3 -4.41 -4.31 11.84
CA VAL A 3 -3.97 -3.25 10.94
C VAL A 3 -3.10 -3.89 9.87
N ILE A 4 -3.59 -3.91 8.65
CA ILE A 4 -2.91 -4.56 7.53
C ILE A 4 -2.29 -3.46 6.66
N GLY A 5 -0.97 -3.38 6.67
CA GLY A 5 -0.22 -2.50 5.77
C GLY A 5 0.05 -3.17 4.43
N THR A 6 -0.07 -2.44 3.33
CA THR A 6 0.32 -2.93 2.01
C THR A 6 1.52 -2.19 1.45
N VAL A 7 2.45 -2.96 0.91
CA VAL A 7 3.60 -2.47 0.13
C VAL A 7 3.64 -3.15 -1.23
N GLY A 8 4.38 -2.59 -2.16
CA GLY A 8 4.56 -3.15 -3.50
C GLY A 8 4.74 -2.06 -4.55
N LEU A 9 5.38 -2.41 -5.65
CA LEU A 9 5.67 -1.52 -6.75
C LEU A 9 4.41 -0.99 -7.46
N PRO A 10 4.49 0.09 -8.22
CA PRO A 10 3.38 0.59 -9.04
C PRO A 10 2.82 -0.49 -9.96
N GLY A 11 1.48 -0.61 -10.01
CA GLY A 11 0.80 -1.63 -10.82
C GLY A 11 0.73 -3.03 -10.21
N SER A 12 1.29 -3.27 -9.01
CA SER A 12 1.29 -4.60 -8.37
C SER A 12 -0.10 -5.10 -7.96
N GLY A 13 -1.09 -4.21 -7.75
CA GLY A 13 -2.45 -4.60 -7.36
C GLY A 13 -2.95 -3.98 -6.06
N LYS A 14 -2.19 -3.10 -5.41
CA LYS A 14 -2.61 -2.44 -4.15
C LYS A 14 -3.98 -1.74 -4.26
N GLY A 15 -4.24 -1.06 -5.39
CA GLY A 15 -5.54 -0.42 -5.62
C GLY A 15 -6.69 -1.42 -5.76
N GLU A 16 -6.45 -2.62 -6.25
CA GLU A 16 -7.44 -3.70 -6.27
C GLU A 16 -7.66 -4.27 -4.86
N ALA A 17 -6.61 -4.42 -4.07
CA ALA A 17 -6.74 -4.82 -2.67
C ALA A 17 -7.56 -3.79 -1.87
N ALA A 18 -7.37 -2.49 -2.12
CA ALA A 18 -8.20 -1.44 -1.54
C ALA A 18 -9.67 -1.54 -1.99
N ALA A 19 -9.94 -1.84 -3.26
CA ALA A 19 -11.30 -2.05 -3.76
C ALA A 19 -11.98 -3.26 -3.09
N VAL A 20 -11.26 -4.36 -2.92
CA VAL A 20 -11.78 -5.54 -2.17
C VAL A 20 -12.05 -5.16 -0.71
N ALA A 21 -11.18 -4.37 -0.06
CA ALA A 21 -11.42 -3.91 1.29
C ALA A 21 -12.73 -3.11 1.42
N GLU A 22 -12.97 -2.18 0.49
CA GLU A 22 -14.21 -1.40 0.44
C GLU A 22 -15.45 -2.28 0.23
N GLU A 23 -15.37 -3.29 -0.66
CA GLU A 23 -16.46 -4.25 -0.90
C GLU A 23 -16.78 -5.09 0.34
N GLU A 24 -15.76 -5.49 1.11
CA GLU A 24 -15.90 -6.27 2.36
C GLU A 24 -16.20 -5.38 3.59
N GLY A 25 -16.34 -4.07 3.39
CA GLY A 25 -16.59 -3.12 4.49
C GLY A 25 -15.40 -2.89 5.41
N VAL A 26 -14.19 -3.19 4.95
CA VAL A 26 -12.94 -2.89 5.65
C VAL A 26 -12.50 -1.46 5.34
N PRO A 27 -12.38 -0.58 6.33
CA PRO A 27 -11.90 0.78 6.12
C PRO A 27 -10.51 0.80 5.50
N VAL A 28 -10.31 1.71 4.54
CA VAL A 28 -9.01 1.95 3.89
C VAL A 28 -8.47 3.31 4.30
N VAL A 29 -7.31 3.32 4.93
CA VAL A 29 -6.55 4.54 5.23
C VAL A 29 -5.42 4.68 4.21
N THR A 30 -5.57 5.63 3.30
CA THR A 30 -4.53 5.92 2.29
C THR A 30 -3.57 6.98 2.82
N MET A 31 -2.30 6.64 3.00
CA MET A 31 -1.28 7.58 3.48
C MET A 31 -1.13 8.81 2.58
N GLY A 32 -1.38 8.66 1.27
CA GLY A 32 -1.43 9.77 0.33
C GLY A 32 -2.50 10.83 0.64
N ASP A 33 -3.55 10.50 1.38
CA ASP A 33 -4.58 11.46 1.78
C ASP A 33 -4.04 12.47 2.79
N VAL A 34 -3.14 12.07 3.66
CA VAL A 34 -2.43 12.97 4.57
C VAL A 34 -1.67 14.05 3.80
N ILE A 35 -1.00 13.65 2.72
CA ILE A 35 -0.26 14.58 1.87
C ILE A 35 -1.22 15.50 1.11
N ARG A 36 -2.32 14.95 0.57
CA ARG A 36 -3.36 15.73 -0.13
C ARG A 36 -4.01 16.77 0.79
N GLU A 37 -4.26 16.40 2.05
CA GLU A 37 -4.76 17.33 3.06
C GLU A 37 -3.74 18.42 3.37
N ALA A 38 -2.48 18.06 3.60
CA ALA A 38 -1.41 19.03 3.84
C ALA A 38 -1.18 19.99 2.64
N CYS A 39 -1.45 19.57 1.40
CA CYS A 39 -1.49 20.46 0.24
C CYS A 39 -2.65 21.46 0.36
N ARG A 40 -3.87 20.97 0.65
CA ARG A 40 -5.07 21.82 0.74
C ARG A 40 -4.95 22.84 1.89
N GLU A 41 -4.40 22.45 3.04
CA GLU A 41 -4.12 23.34 4.17
C GLU A 41 -3.17 24.51 3.81
N ARG A 42 -2.38 24.33 2.75
CA ARG A 42 -1.43 25.32 2.23
C ARG A 42 -1.92 26.02 0.96
N ASP A 43 -3.20 25.82 0.60
CA ASP A 43 -3.80 26.34 -0.64
C ASP A 43 -3.04 25.90 -1.92
N LEU A 44 -2.47 24.69 -1.92
CA LEU A 44 -1.72 24.10 -3.02
C LEU A 44 -2.53 22.99 -3.70
N ASP A 45 -2.40 22.88 -5.04
CA ASP A 45 -3.01 21.77 -5.78
C ASP A 45 -2.26 20.46 -5.49
N PRO A 46 -2.92 19.44 -4.91
CA PRO A 46 -2.29 18.15 -4.67
C PRO A 46 -1.76 17.46 -5.93
N ALA A 47 -2.36 17.71 -7.11
CA ALA A 47 -1.90 17.09 -8.36
C ALA A 47 -0.49 17.57 -8.74
N GLU A 48 -0.17 18.81 -8.43
CA GLU A 48 1.11 19.43 -8.77
C GLU A 48 2.14 19.35 -7.64
N HIS A 49 1.69 19.36 -6.38
CA HIS A 49 2.55 19.59 -5.21
C HIS A 49 2.72 18.37 -4.29
N HIS A 50 2.04 17.24 -4.57
CA HIS A 50 2.05 16.06 -3.70
C HIS A 50 3.46 15.60 -3.31
N GLY A 51 4.39 15.49 -4.27
CA GLY A 51 5.76 15.05 -4.00
C GLY A 51 6.53 16.04 -3.13
N ALA A 52 6.47 17.32 -3.46
CA ALA A 52 7.17 18.38 -2.73
C ALA A 52 6.64 18.52 -1.29
N ILE A 53 5.33 18.38 -1.09
CA ILE A 53 4.73 18.43 0.26
C ILE A 53 5.10 17.17 1.05
N ALA A 54 5.14 15.99 0.43
CA ALA A 54 5.59 14.78 1.12
C ALA A 54 7.05 14.90 1.61
N GLU A 55 7.92 15.45 0.79
CA GLU A 55 9.31 15.73 1.16
C GLU A 55 9.39 16.75 2.30
N LYS A 56 8.66 17.86 2.18
CA LYS A 56 8.60 18.89 3.19
C LYS A 56 8.10 18.38 4.55
N LEU A 57 7.07 17.54 4.57
CA LEU A 57 6.58 16.93 5.80
C LEU A 57 7.64 16.07 6.47
N ARG A 58 8.44 15.31 5.68
CA ARG A 58 9.55 14.51 6.20
C ARG A 58 10.71 15.38 6.72
N GLU A 59 10.97 16.52 6.08
CA GLU A 59 11.97 17.48 6.57
C GLU A 59 11.56 18.17 7.87
N GLU A 60 10.28 18.51 8.00
CA GLU A 60 9.73 19.23 9.17
C GLU A 60 9.54 18.31 10.38
N ASP A 61 8.95 17.11 10.19
CA ASP A 61 8.46 16.25 11.27
C ASP A 61 9.20 14.89 11.35
N GLY A 62 10.20 14.65 10.48
CA GLY A 62 10.98 13.43 10.44
C GLY A 62 10.58 12.45 9.33
N PRO A 63 11.41 11.41 9.07
CA PRO A 63 11.24 10.52 7.93
C PRO A 63 9.94 9.70 7.97
N ASP A 64 9.32 9.52 9.13
CA ASP A 64 8.06 8.83 9.36
C ASP A 64 6.85 9.77 9.50
N ALA A 65 7.00 11.07 9.18
CA ALA A 65 5.98 12.10 9.34
C ALA A 65 4.61 11.73 8.75
N ILE A 66 4.60 11.08 7.58
CA ILE A 66 3.36 10.69 6.90
C ILE A 66 2.69 9.53 7.66
N ALA A 67 3.47 8.56 8.13
CA ALA A 67 2.96 7.48 8.98
C ALA A 67 2.41 8.03 10.30
N GLN A 68 3.15 8.91 11.00
CA GLN A 68 2.68 9.55 12.23
C GLN A 68 1.34 10.25 12.04
N ARG A 69 1.19 11.02 10.96
CA ARG A 69 -0.05 11.74 10.64
C ARG A 69 -1.19 10.82 10.20
N SER A 70 -0.89 9.57 9.82
CA SER A 70 -1.89 8.55 9.48
C SER A 70 -2.44 7.84 10.72
N LEU A 71 -1.71 7.79 11.85
CA LEU A 71 -2.12 7.07 13.06
C LEU A 71 -3.51 7.45 13.56
N PRO A 72 -3.86 8.74 13.73
CA PRO A 72 -5.18 9.12 14.23
C PRO A 72 -6.32 8.63 13.34
N ARG A 73 -6.11 8.55 12.02
CA ARG A 73 -7.10 8.07 11.07
C ARG A 73 -7.30 6.56 11.17
N ILE A 74 -6.20 5.82 11.40
CA ILE A 74 -6.25 4.36 11.62
C ILE A 74 -6.97 4.07 12.93
N GLU A 75 -6.64 4.79 14.00
CA GLU A 75 -7.27 4.67 15.31
C GLU A 75 -8.77 4.97 15.25
N ASP A 76 -9.17 6.02 14.53
CA ASP A 76 -10.57 6.37 14.32
C ASP A 76 -11.32 5.26 13.55
N ALA A 77 -10.73 4.75 12.47
CA ALA A 77 -11.30 3.65 11.70
C ALA A 77 -11.48 2.37 12.53
N LEU A 78 -10.54 2.08 13.44
CA LEU A 78 -10.61 0.95 14.38
C LEU A 78 -11.70 1.10 15.45
N THR A 79 -12.28 2.28 15.64
CA THR A 79 -13.45 2.43 16.53
C THR A 79 -14.69 1.76 15.98
N GLY A 80 -14.79 1.63 14.66
CA GLY A 80 -15.94 1.06 13.95
C GLY A 80 -15.67 -0.27 13.24
N SER A 81 -14.43 -0.74 13.21
CA SER A 81 -14.02 -1.96 12.51
C SER A 81 -12.95 -2.73 13.28
N GLU A 82 -12.97 -4.06 13.16
CA GLU A 82 -11.91 -4.90 13.73
C GLU A 82 -10.66 -4.97 12.84
N THR A 83 -10.79 -4.61 11.58
CA THR A 83 -9.70 -4.64 10.59
C THR A 83 -9.64 -3.32 9.82
N VAL A 84 -8.44 -2.79 9.58
CA VAL A 84 -8.19 -1.60 8.76
C VAL A 84 -7.07 -1.91 7.78
N LEU A 85 -7.26 -1.52 6.53
CA LEU A 85 -6.22 -1.56 5.50
C LEU A 85 -5.49 -0.22 5.44
N VAL A 86 -4.15 -0.25 5.49
CA VAL A 86 -3.28 0.93 5.30
C VAL A 86 -2.57 0.81 3.96
N ASP A 87 -2.93 1.68 3.02
CA ASP A 87 -2.30 1.73 1.69
C ASP A 87 -1.34 2.91 1.56
N GLY A 88 -0.23 2.65 0.88
CA GLY A 88 0.75 3.68 0.53
C GLY A 88 1.98 3.73 1.42
N ILE A 89 2.29 2.69 2.17
CA ILE A 89 3.58 2.52 2.88
C ILE A 89 4.70 2.43 1.84
N ARG A 90 5.78 3.18 2.04
CA ARG A 90 6.87 3.31 1.05
C ARG A 90 8.27 3.15 1.63
N SER A 91 8.41 3.03 2.94
CA SER A 91 9.73 2.94 3.57
C SER A 91 9.72 2.08 4.82
N GLY A 92 10.86 1.49 5.16
CA GLY A 92 11.04 0.74 6.40
C GLY A 92 10.80 1.56 7.66
N VAL A 93 11.06 2.89 7.60
CA VAL A 93 10.82 3.81 8.76
C VAL A 93 9.32 3.96 9.05
N GLU A 94 8.50 4.00 7.99
CA GLU A 94 7.05 4.04 8.13
C GLU A 94 6.52 2.71 8.70
N VAL A 95 7.08 1.57 8.26
CA VAL A 95 6.79 0.24 8.83
C VAL A 95 7.10 0.22 10.32
N GLU A 96 8.30 0.65 10.73
CA GLU A 96 8.69 0.72 12.13
C GLU A 96 7.74 1.57 12.98
N ARG A 97 7.22 2.66 12.41
CA ARG A 97 6.24 3.51 13.11
C ARG A 97 4.93 2.75 13.37
N PHE A 98 4.42 1.99 12.39
CA PHE A 98 3.21 1.20 12.57
C PHE A 98 3.42 0.00 13.50
N GLU A 99 4.57 -0.68 13.43
CA GLU A 99 4.94 -1.74 14.38
C GLU A 99 4.99 -1.20 15.82
N GLN A 100 5.57 -0.02 16.03
CA GLN A 100 5.61 0.62 17.34
C GLN A 100 4.22 1.01 17.86
N ALA A 101 3.33 1.45 16.97
CA ALA A 101 1.99 1.90 17.35
C ALA A 101 1.02 0.75 17.64
N PHE A 102 1.10 -0.33 16.86
CA PHE A 102 0.09 -1.40 16.88
C PHE A 102 0.63 -2.77 17.32
N GLY A 103 1.96 -2.95 17.43
CA GLY A 103 2.59 -4.20 17.84
C GLY A 103 2.08 -5.40 17.05
N ASP A 104 1.73 -6.47 17.73
CA ASP A 104 1.22 -7.72 17.13
C ASP A 104 -0.09 -7.57 16.34
N ALA A 105 -0.77 -6.43 16.45
CA ALA A 105 -1.95 -6.14 15.66
C ALA A 105 -1.63 -5.62 14.24
N PHE A 106 -0.38 -5.20 13.99
CA PHE A 106 0.09 -4.79 12.67
C PHE A 106 0.66 -5.98 11.90
N SER A 107 0.30 -6.09 10.63
CA SER A 107 0.93 -7.01 9.69
C SER A 107 1.17 -6.30 8.37
N LEU A 108 2.36 -6.48 7.83
CA LEU A 108 2.76 -5.92 6.55
C LEU A 108 2.68 -6.99 5.46
N VAL A 109 2.02 -6.66 4.36
CA VAL A 109 1.85 -7.57 3.21
C VAL A 109 2.44 -6.95 1.96
N SER A 110 3.38 -7.67 1.32
CA SER A 110 3.90 -7.30 0.00
C SER A 110 2.98 -7.82 -1.08
N ILE A 111 2.54 -6.96 -1.99
CA ILE A 111 1.78 -7.35 -3.18
C ILE A 111 2.71 -7.26 -4.37
N GLU A 112 2.97 -8.40 -4.99
CA GLU A 112 3.97 -8.54 -6.04
C GLU A 112 3.36 -8.98 -7.36
N ALA A 113 3.87 -8.45 -8.46
CA ALA A 113 3.56 -8.87 -9.81
C ALA A 113 4.77 -8.63 -10.73
N PRO A 114 5.02 -9.48 -11.73
CA PRO A 114 6.07 -9.29 -12.71
C PRO A 114 5.96 -7.92 -13.41
N PHE A 115 7.11 -7.36 -13.80
CA PHE A 115 7.17 -6.05 -14.43
C PHE A 115 6.27 -5.93 -15.66
N GLU A 116 6.29 -6.92 -16.53
CA GLU A 116 5.53 -6.96 -17.77
C GLU A 116 4.01 -6.86 -17.50
N LEU A 117 3.55 -7.60 -16.50
CA LEU A 117 2.15 -7.61 -16.10
C LEU A 117 1.73 -6.27 -15.46
N ARG A 118 2.63 -5.65 -14.71
CA ARG A 118 2.40 -4.31 -14.13
C ARG A 118 2.32 -3.23 -15.21
N ALA A 119 3.20 -3.30 -16.21
CA ALA A 119 3.20 -2.39 -17.36
C ALA A 119 1.90 -2.52 -18.19
N GLU A 120 1.47 -3.75 -18.46
CA GLU A 120 0.19 -4.03 -19.16
C GLU A 120 -1.01 -3.43 -18.40
N ARG A 121 -1.12 -3.73 -17.11
CA ARG A 121 -2.22 -3.23 -16.25
C ARG A 121 -2.27 -1.71 -16.15
N LEU A 122 -1.13 -1.05 -16.17
CA LEU A 122 -1.08 0.42 -16.11
C LEU A 122 -1.47 1.03 -17.46
N GLY A 123 -1.05 0.42 -18.59
CA GLY A 123 -1.44 0.83 -19.93
C GLY A 123 -2.95 0.74 -20.13
N GLU A 124 -3.60 -0.36 -19.75
CA GLU A 124 -5.05 -0.55 -19.84
C GLU A 124 -5.85 0.48 -19.01
N ARG A 125 -5.32 0.91 -17.86
CA ARG A 125 -5.98 1.89 -16.98
C ARG A 125 -5.81 3.34 -17.44
N GLY A 126 -5.10 3.60 -18.55
CA GLY A 126 -4.90 4.95 -19.10
C GLY A 126 -4.19 5.93 -18.15
N ARG A 127 -3.52 5.41 -17.13
CA ARG A 127 -2.80 6.22 -16.15
C ARG A 127 -1.37 6.50 -16.57
N ASP A 128 -0.84 5.66 -17.44
CA ASP A 128 0.43 5.79 -18.13
C ASP A 128 0.23 5.14 -19.51
N THR A 129 0.27 5.88 -20.60
CA THR A 129 -0.25 5.47 -21.91
C THR A 129 0.78 5.60 -23.02
N SER A 130 1.84 4.88 -23.01
CA SER A 130 2.69 4.72 -24.22
C SER A 130 3.89 3.81 -23.94
N ASP A 131 4.67 3.44 -24.98
CA ASP A 131 5.99 2.81 -24.82
C ASP A 131 6.94 3.69 -24.01
N ALA A 132 6.77 5.01 -24.04
CA ALA A 132 7.36 5.93 -23.09
C ALA A 132 6.97 5.60 -21.65
N ASP A 133 5.88 4.91 -21.44
CA ASP A 133 5.35 4.57 -20.12
C ASP A 133 6.01 3.34 -19.53
N VAL A 134 6.53 2.44 -20.34
CA VAL A 134 7.38 1.32 -19.87
C VAL A 134 8.65 1.88 -19.25
N GLU A 135 9.29 2.86 -19.91
CA GLU A 135 10.48 3.51 -19.37
C GLU A 135 10.16 4.37 -18.15
N ARG A 136 9.05 5.11 -18.19
CA ARG A 136 8.56 5.85 -17.02
C ARG A 136 8.22 4.95 -15.85
N LEU A 137 7.69 3.75 -16.10
CA LEU A 137 7.44 2.77 -15.04
C LEU A 137 8.74 2.29 -14.41
N ARG A 138 9.79 2.02 -15.22
CA ARG A 138 11.13 1.67 -14.73
C ARG A 138 11.72 2.79 -13.87
N GLU A 139 11.68 4.01 -14.36
CA GLU A 139 12.15 5.19 -13.62
C GLU A 139 11.37 5.39 -12.31
N ARG A 140 10.08 5.05 -12.32
CA ARG A 140 9.24 5.13 -11.12
C ARG A 140 9.57 4.01 -10.14
N ASP A 141 9.78 2.79 -10.60
CA ASP A 141 10.22 1.68 -9.77
C ASP A 141 11.57 2.00 -9.12
N GLU A 142 12.56 2.47 -9.88
CA GLU A 142 13.88 2.86 -9.36
C GLU A 142 13.75 3.97 -8.29
N ARG A 143 12.87 4.93 -8.51
CA ARG A 143 12.62 6.02 -7.57
C ARG A 143 11.98 5.52 -6.28
N GLU A 144 10.95 4.67 -6.36
CA GLU A 144 10.29 4.09 -5.19
C GLU A 144 11.26 3.17 -4.39
N LEU A 145 12.06 2.37 -5.08
CA LEU A 145 13.11 1.55 -4.46
C LEU A 145 14.18 2.44 -3.80
N GLY A 146 14.59 3.52 -4.47
CA GLY A 146 15.53 4.50 -3.93
C GLY A 146 15.05 5.22 -2.67
N PHE A 147 13.74 5.28 -2.42
CA PHE A 147 13.15 5.78 -1.18
C PHE A 147 13.08 4.72 -0.06
N GLY A 148 13.51 3.48 -0.31
CA GLY A 148 13.54 2.39 0.67
C GLY A 148 12.30 1.50 0.65
N LEU A 149 11.56 1.47 -0.46
CA LEU A 149 10.43 0.54 -0.63
C LEU A 149 10.91 -0.91 -0.63
N ASP A 150 12.11 -1.20 -1.16
CA ASP A 150 12.77 -2.51 -1.09
C ASP A 150 12.85 -3.03 0.36
N ARG A 151 13.35 -2.19 1.27
CA ARG A 151 13.45 -2.53 2.68
C ARG A 151 12.10 -2.74 3.35
N ALA A 152 11.08 -1.99 2.91
CA ALA A 152 9.73 -2.22 3.40
C ALA A 152 9.17 -3.56 2.89
N MET A 153 9.40 -3.89 1.62
CA MET A 153 8.97 -5.17 1.03
C MET A 153 9.68 -6.36 1.68
N GLU A 154 10.99 -6.24 1.96
CA GLU A 154 11.77 -7.29 2.67
C GLU A 154 11.29 -7.56 4.11
N ARG A 155 10.58 -6.61 4.72
CA ARG A 155 10.01 -6.73 6.07
C ARG A 155 8.59 -7.27 6.08
N ALA A 156 8.01 -7.56 4.92
CA ALA A 156 6.63 -8.06 4.86
C ALA A 156 6.49 -9.41 5.57
N ASP A 157 5.45 -9.54 6.39
CA ASP A 157 5.09 -10.78 7.09
C ASP A 157 4.57 -11.84 6.12
N ALA A 158 4.02 -11.41 4.98
CA ALA A 158 3.55 -12.30 3.92
C ALA A 158 3.61 -11.60 2.56
N THR A 159 3.62 -12.41 1.50
CA THR A 159 3.58 -11.94 0.10
C THR A 159 2.33 -12.48 -0.59
N VAL A 160 1.61 -11.59 -1.28
CA VAL A 160 0.55 -11.93 -2.22
C VAL A 160 1.13 -11.88 -3.63
N ASP A 161 1.23 -13.04 -4.28
CA ASP A 161 1.58 -13.13 -5.69
C ASP A 161 0.37 -12.79 -6.56
N ASN A 162 0.43 -11.67 -7.25
CA ASN A 162 -0.59 -11.20 -8.17
C ASN A 162 -0.18 -11.44 -9.64
N SER A 163 0.39 -12.60 -9.94
CA SER A 163 0.72 -13.03 -11.30
C SER A 163 -0.40 -13.82 -11.96
N GLY A 164 -1.33 -14.35 -11.17
CA GLY A 164 -2.46 -15.17 -11.59
C GLY A 164 -3.70 -14.39 -12.03
N SER A 165 -4.87 -15.03 -11.91
CA SER A 165 -6.15 -14.41 -12.23
C SER A 165 -6.56 -13.36 -11.20
N LEU A 166 -7.40 -12.40 -11.62
CA LEU A 166 -7.97 -11.41 -10.73
C LEU A 166 -8.79 -12.07 -9.60
N GLU A 167 -9.49 -13.16 -9.90
CA GLU A 167 -10.33 -13.87 -8.93
C GLU A 167 -9.47 -14.52 -7.84
N ALA A 168 -8.39 -15.22 -8.19
CA ALA A 168 -7.44 -15.78 -7.23
C ALA A 168 -6.79 -14.70 -6.35
N PHE A 169 -6.40 -13.58 -6.95
CA PHE A 169 -5.89 -12.45 -6.18
C PHE A 169 -6.93 -11.93 -5.17
N ARG A 170 -8.18 -11.72 -5.59
CA ARG A 170 -9.25 -11.26 -4.72
C ARG A 170 -9.56 -12.24 -3.59
N GLU A 171 -9.49 -13.55 -3.85
CA GLU A 171 -9.67 -14.59 -2.84
C GLU A 171 -8.56 -14.52 -1.78
N GLN A 172 -7.30 -14.36 -2.17
CA GLN A 172 -6.19 -14.15 -1.25
C GLN A 172 -6.39 -12.90 -0.38
N ILE A 173 -6.86 -11.80 -0.97
CA ILE A 173 -7.12 -10.54 -0.22
C ILE A 173 -8.29 -10.69 0.75
N ARG A 174 -9.39 -11.37 0.38
CA ARG A 174 -10.49 -11.66 1.31
C ARG A 174 -10.03 -12.51 2.48
N ALA A 175 -9.30 -13.59 2.21
CA ALA A 175 -8.75 -14.45 3.27
C ALA A 175 -7.83 -13.68 4.23
N LEU A 176 -7.08 -12.71 3.73
CA LEU A 176 -6.26 -11.81 4.54
C LEU A 176 -7.12 -10.93 5.46
N PHE A 177 -8.25 -10.42 4.99
CA PHE A 177 -9.15 -9.61 5.83
C PHE A 177 -9.90 -10.45 6.86
N ASP A 178 -10.29 -11.66 6.52
CA ASP A 178 -11.01 -12.57 7.42
C ASP A 178 -10.14 -13.07 8.57
N ASP A 179 -8.96 -13.62 8.25
CA ASP A 179 -8.12 -14.36 9.20
C ASP A 179 -6.66 -13.87 9.28
N GLY A 180 -6.35 -12.71 8.68
CA GLY A 180 -4.99 -12.18 8.66
C GLY A 180 -4.03 -13.02 7.80
N VAL A 181 -2.73 -12.94 8.10
CA VAL A 181 -1.68 -13.67 7.37
C VAL A 181 -1.94 -15.18 7.33
N ALA A 182 -2.44 -15.77 8.42
CA ALA A 182 -2.78 -17.20 8.46
C ALA A 182 -3.90 -17.59 7.46
N GLY A 183 -4.83 -16.69 7.17
CA GLY A 183 -5.85 -16.88 6.14
C GLY A 183 -5.23 -16.95 4.75
N LEU A 184 -4.35 -16.01 4.45
CA LEU A 184 -3.60 -15.95 3.20
C LEU A 184 -2.77 -17.21 2.97
N GLU A 185 -2.01 -17.66 3.97
CA GLU A 185 -1.19 -18.87 3.88
C GLU A 185 -2.02 -20.12 3.56
N ARG A 186 -3.24 -20.24 4.12
CA ARG A 186 -4.15 -21.35 3.84
C ARG A 186 -4.62 -21.39 2.38
N VAL A 187 -4.97 -20.22 1.82
CA VAL A 187 -5.39 -20.11 0.42
C VAL A 187 -4.23 -20.47 -0.51
N GLN A 188 -3.05 -19.92 -0.28
CA GLN A 188 -1.86 -20.20 -1.08
C GLN A 188 -1.43 -21.67 -1.01
N ALA A 189 -1.56 -22.33 0.13
CA ALA A 189 -1.28 -23.76 0.26
C ALA A 189 -2.29 -24.61 -0.53
N ALA A 190 -3.55 -24.20 -0.63
CA ALA A 190 -4.57 -24.90 -1.39
C ALA A 190 -4.38 -24.73 -2.91
N GLU A 191 -3.87 -23.60 -3.37
CA GLU A 191 -3.56 -23.37 -4.80
C GLU A 191 -2.36 -24.20 -5.30
N GLN A 192 -1.48 -24.63 -4.40
CA GLN A 192 -0.27 -25.42 -4.71
C GLN A 192 -0.49 -26.94 -4.63
N ALA A 193 -1.65 -27.40 -4.18
CA ALA A 193 -1.98 -28.81 -3.95
C ALA A 193 -2.73 -29.44 -5.14
#